data_706b80492fe409f5277f552101549412
#
_entry.id   706b80492fe409f5277f552101549412
#
_cell.length_a   1.000
_cell.length_b   1.000
_cell.length_c   1.000
_cell.angle_alpha   90.00
_cell.angle_beta   90.00
_cell.angle_gamma   90.00
#
_symmetry.space_group_name_H-M   'P 1'
#
loop_
_entity.id
_entity.type
_entity.pdbx_description
1 polymer ?
#
loop_
_entity_poly.entity_id
_entity_poly.type
_entity_poly.pdbx_seq_one_letter_code
_entity_poly.pdbx_strand_id
1 'polypeptide(L)'
;MSRDLTYRAAVALGRAGMRALGMRVTGLGAEHVPTEGPVLLAATHVSYPDFVFVQEAASSSGRHVRFMTRHDVWHVPGVARAMTAMRHVPVDREAPAGAYVVARGLLRSGEAVCAFPEAGISYSYTVRSLMRGVASLARETGASVVPVAVWGPQRVWSVGMPDARGREPRPDLTRGRRIDVSFGPPLSIAPGEDLADWTRRLGEVLTVQLEELQRLPRHRPRPGEHAPWYPAHLGGHAPTRTEAAHLDVVPRAAIRPTWGPC
;
A
#
# COMPACT_ATOMS: atom_id res chain seq x y z
N MET A 1 21.94 -10.72 14.69
CA MET A 1 22.69 -10.43 13.44
C MET A 1 22.18 -11.14 12.20
N SER A 2 21.69 -12.40 12.24
CA SER A 2 21.25 -13.12 11.03
C SER A 2 19.91 -12.64 10.41
N ARG A 3 19.00 -12.05 11.18
CA ARG A 3 17.66 -11.63 10.73
C ARG A 3 17.66 -10.47 9.75
N ASP A 4 18.60 -9.54 9.88
CA ASP A 4 18.72 -8.40 8.98
C ASP A 4 19.38 -8.77 7.65
N LEU A 5 20.15 -9.85 7.58
CA LEU A 5 20.80 -10.28 6.33
C LEU A 5 19.78 -10.70 5.26
N THR A 6 18.73 -11.45 5.62
CA THR A 6 17.68 -11.85 4.68
C THR A 6 16.95 -10.61 4.13
N TYR A 7 16.64 -9.66 5.01
CA TYR A 7 15.98 -8.42 4.59
C TYR A 7 16.85 -7.61 3.63
N ARG A 8 18.12 -7.40 3.98
CA ARG A 8 19.10 -6.69 3.14
C ARG A 8 19.29 -7.38 1.79
N ALA A 9 19.37 -8.72 1.78
CA ALA A 9 19.47 -9.49 0.54
C ALA A 9 18.22 -9.33 -0.34
N ALA A 10 17.02 -9.38 0.25
CA ALA A 10 15.76 -9.16 -0.47
C ALA A 10 15.69 -7.75 -1.08
N VAL A 11 16.07 -6.72 -0.30
CA VAL A 11 16.13 -5.33 -0.79
C VAL A 11 17.16 -5.20 -1.92
N ALA A 12 18.33 -5.80 -1.78
CA ALA A 12 19.37 -5.78 -2.82
C ALA A 12 18.89 -6.45 -4.12
N LEU A 13 18.21 -7.59 -4.01
CA LEU A 13 17.61 -8.30 -5.16
C LEU A 13 16.51 -7.45 -5.81
N GLY A 14 15.62 -6.84 -5.03
CA GLY A 14 14.60 -5.93 -5.52
C GLY A 14 15.21 -4.75 -6.29
N ARG A 15 16.26 -4.12 -5.75
CA ARG A 15 17.01 -3.05 -6.40
C ARG A 15 17.67 -3.50 -7.71
N ALA A 16 18.24 -4.70 -7.72
CA ALA A 16 18.83 -5.26 -8.94
C ALA A 16 17.76 -5.45 -10.03
N GLY A 17 16.59 -5.99 -9.68
CA GLY A 17 15.44 -6.12 -10.58
C GLY A 17 14.94 -4.76 -11.11
N MET A 18 14.77 -3.78 -10.22
CA MET A 18 14.35 -2.43 -10.61
C MET A 18 15.38 -1.78 -11.57
N ARG A 19 16.67 -1.92 -11.30
CA ARG A 19 17.73 -1.43 -12.20
C ARG A 19 17.71 -2.14 -13.56
N ALA A 20 17.58 -3.48 -13.56
CA ALA A 20 17.49 -4.26 -14.80
C ALA A 20 16.30 -3.83 -15.66
N LEU A 21 15.19 -3.44 -15.04
CA LEU A 21 14.01 -2.93 -15.72
C LEU A 21 14.06 -1.40 -15.94
N GLY A 22 15.14 -0.72 -15.56
CA GLY A 22 15.25 0.73 -15.67
C GLY A 22 14.18 1.50 -14.91
N MET A 23 13.61 0.91 -13.89
CA MET A 23 12.59 1.56 -13.06
C MET A 23 13.21 2.69 -12.23
N ARG A 24 12.46 3.77 -12.06
CA ARG A 24 12.85 4.90 -11.21
C ARG A 24 11.83 5.08 -10.11
N VAL A 25 12.26 4.85 -8.87
CA VAL A 25 11.45 5.02 -7.67
C VAL A 25 11.82 6.35 -7.01
N THR A 26 10.83 7.18 -6.75
CA THR A 26 10.98 8.47 -6.05
C THR A 26 10.19 8.42 -4.74
N GLY A 27 10.85 8.66 -3.62
CA GLY A 27 10.21 8.88 -2.32
C GLY A 27 10.06 10.37 -2.07
N LEU A 28 8.83 10.84 -1.91
CA LEU A 28 8.48 12.23 -1.56
C LEU A 28 8.09 12.27 -0.08
N GLY A 29 8.65 13.16 0.71
CA GLY A 29 8.35 13.26 2.13
C GLY A 29 8.87 12.09 2.98
N ALA A 30 9.91 11.38 2.52
CA ALA A 30 10.47 10.23 3.25
C ALA A 30 11.03 10.61 4.64
N GLU A 31 11.31 11.88 4.89
CA GLU A 31 11.65 12.46 6.19
C GLU A 31 10.53 12.36 7.21
N HIS A 32 9.29 12.18 6.78
CA HIS A 32 8.14 11.93 7.67
C HIS A 32 8.15 10.54 8.29
N VAL A 33 8.99 9.63 7.79
CA VAL A 33 9.14 8.29 8.38
C VAL A 33 10.17 8.37 9.52
N PRO A 34 9.77 8.23 10.79
CA PRO A 34 10.67 8.30 11.92
C PRO A 34 11.78 7.24 11.83
N THR A 35 13.01 7.63 12.09
CA THR A 35 14.17 6.71 12.09
C THR A 35 14.14 5.71 13.24
N GLU A 36 13.43 6.05 14.33
CA GLU A 36 13.31 5.24 15.54
C GLU A 36 11.88 5.24 16.07
N GLY A 37 11.60 4.32 16.99
CA GLY A 37 10.30 4.19 17.64
C GLY A 37 9.22 3.55 16.76
N PRO A 38 8.00 3.35 17.31
CA PRO A 38 6.91 2.73 16.59
C PRO A 38 6.36 3.66 15.51
N VAL A 39 6.24 3.15 14.28
CA VAL A 39 5.59 3.85 13.19
C VAL A 39 4.70 2.90 12.40
N LEU A 40 3.50 3.35 12.08
CA LEU A 40 2.54 2.62 11.26
C LEU A 40 2.36 3.36 9.93
N LEU A 41 2.88 2.77 8.86
CA LEU A 41 2.65 3.27 7.50
C LEU A 41 1.27 2.79 7.04
N ALA A 42 0.38 3.71 6.70
CA ALA A 42 -0.94 3.41 6.15
C ALA A 42 -0.92 3.69 4.65
N ALA A 43 -0.75 2.64 3.83
CA ALA A 43 -0.49 2.80 2.41
C ALA A 43 -1.74 2.54 1.54
N THR A 44 -1.90 3.32 0.46
CA THR A 44 -2.84 2.98 -0.62
C THR A 44 -2.41 1.69 -1.32
N HIS A 45 -3.38 0.95 -1.86
CA HIS A 45 -3.11 -0.34 -2.49
C HIS A 45 -3.58 -0.36 -3.95
N VAL A 46 -2.63 -0.12 -4.85
CA VAL A 46 -2.90 -0.01 -6.30
C VAL A 46 -2.28 -1.15 -7.12
N SER A 47 -1.43 -1.98 -6.51
CA SER A 47 -0.73 -3.06 -7.22
C SER A 47 -0.28 -4.18 -6.28
N TYR A 48 0.01 -5.36 -6.84
CA TYR A 48 0.59 -6.47 -6.08
C TYR A 48 1.97 -6.15 -5.50
N PRO A 49 2.92 -5.50 -6.22
CA PRO A 49 4.26 -5.20 -5.71
C PRO A 49 4.40 -3.89 -4.92
N ASP A 50 3.33 -3.23 -4.48
CA ASP A 50 3.40 -1.95 -3.74
C ASP A 50 4.40 -1.99 -2.59
N PHE A 51 4.44 -3.10 -1.84
CA PHE A 51 5.32 -3.25 -0.68
C PHE A 51 6.81 -3.13 -1.03
N VAL A 52 7.21 -3.56 -2.22
CA VAL A 52 8.60 -3.44 -2.70
C VAL A 52 8.98 -1.97 -2.87
N PHE A 53 8.08 -1.19 -3.47
CA PHE A 53 8.33 0.22 -3.78
C PHE A 53 8.20 1.10 -2.55
N VAL A 54 7.29 0.78 -1.62
CA VAL A 54 7.22 1.45 -0.31
C VAL A 54 8.51 1.23 0.48
N GLN A 55 9.03 -0.01 0.54
CA GLN A 55 10.32 -0.28 1.20
C GLN A 55 11.47 0.47 0.53
N GLU A 56 11.54 0.49 -0.79
CA GLU A 56 12.60 1.20 -1.50
C GLU A 56 12.55 2.70 -1.23
N ALA A 57 11.36 3.30 -1.30
CA ALA A 57 11.17 4.73 -1.04
C ALA A 57 11.44 5.11 0.44
N ALA A 58 11.12 4.22 1.39
CA ALA A 58 11.40 4.42 2.81
C ALA A 58 12.86 4.15 3.19
N SER A 59 13.71 3.70 2.26
CA SER A 59 15.07 3.24 2.59
C SER A 59 15.98 4.34 3.15
N SER A 60 15.70 5.61 2.85
CA SER A 60 16.43 6.75 3.41
C SER A 60 16.25 6.90 4.92
N SER A 61 15.14 6.41 5.49
CA SER A 61 14.93 6.38 6.94
C SER A 61 15.77 5.32 7.67
N GLY A 62 16.45 4.44 6.94
CA GLY A 62 17.21 3.32 7.51
C GLY A 62 16.34 2.17 8.05
N ARG A 63 15.01 2.27 7.95
CA ARG A 63 14.07 1.30 8.53
C ARG A 63 13.80 0.12 7.61
N HIS A 64 13.67 -1.06 8.20
CA HIS A 64 13.07 -2.22 7.56
C HIS A 64 11.59 -2.28 7.91
N VAL A 65 10.72 -2.11 6.92
CA VAL A 65 9.27 -2.07 7.12
C VAL A 65 8.69 -3.49 7.18
N ARG A 66 7.89 -3.80 8.19
CA ARG A 66 7.19 -5.08 8.34
C ARG A 66 5.81 -4.97 7.68
N PHE A 67 5.64 -5.61 6.53
CA PHE A 67 4.40 -5.52 5.78
C PHE A 67 3.36 -6.51 6.27
N MET A 68 2.12 -6.05 6.41
CA MET A 68 0.95 -6.90 6.58
C MET A 68 0.51 -7.39 5.20
N THR A 69 0.71 -8.67 4.92
CA THR A 69 0.54 -9.27 3.59
C THR A 69 -0.36 -10.49 3.66
N ARG A 70 -1.13 -10.77 2.61
CA ARG A 70 -2.00 -11.95 2.53
C ARG A 70 -1.26 -13.23 2.90
N HIS A 71 -1.89 -14.06 3.71
CA HIS A 71 -1.28 -15.29 4.23
C HIS A 71 -0.96 -16.33 3.14
N ASP A 72 -1.66 -16.32 2.01
CA ASP A 72 -1.44 -17.24 0.89
C ASP A 72 -0.04 -17.12 0.25
N VAL A 73 0.62 -15.96 0.42
CA VAL A 73 2.02 -15.79 0.03
C VAL A 73 2.95 -16.77 0.75
N TRP A 74 2.58 -17.22 1.97
CA TRP A 74 3.32 -18.23 2.74
C TRP A 74 3.13 -19.66 2.20
N HIS A 75 2.20 -19.90 1.28
CA HIS A 75 2.06 -21.22 0.64
C HIS A 75 3.16 -21.48 -0.40
N VAL A 76 3.93 -20.46 -0.79
CA VAL A 76 5.04 -20.62 -1.75
C VAL A 76 6.33 -20.95 -1.00
N PRO A 77 6.87 -22.19 -1.12
CA PRO A 77 8.13 -22.58 -0.48
C PRO A 77 9.28 -21.65 -0.84
N GLY A 78 10.14 -21.30 0.10
CA GLY A 78 11.20 -20.31 -0.12
C GLY A 78 10.74 -18.88 0.11
N VAL A 79 9.64 -18.43 -0.50
CA VAL A 79 9.00 -17.14 -0.20
C VAL A 79 8.56 -17.12 1.26
N ALA A 80 7.89 -18.16 1.72
CA ALA A 80 7.48 -18.32 3.12
C ALA A 80 8.63 -18.11 4.11
N ARG A 81 9.78 -18.74 3.83
CA ARG A 81 10.99 -18.60 4.68
C ARG A 81 11.50 -17.16 4.68
N ALA A 82 11.55 -16.52 3.52
CA ALA A 82 11.99 -15.13 3.39
C ALA A 82 11.03 -14.18 4.12
N MET A 83 9.72 -14.31 3.92
CA MET A 83 8.69 -13.48 4.56
C MET A 83 8.76 -13.59 6.08
N THR A 84 8.90 -14.82 6.61
CA THR A 84 9.05 -15.07 8.06
C THR A 84 10.36 -14.52 8.59
N ALA A 85 11.48 -14.70 7.88
CA ALA A 85 12.77 -14.18 8.30
C ALA A 85 12.80 -12.65 8.32
N MET A 86 12.08 -12.00 7.39
CA MET A 86 11.89 -10.56 7.34
C MET A 86 10.82 -10.06 8.33
N ARG A 87 10.18 -10.95 9.08
CA ARG A 87 9.13 -10.63 10.07
C ARG A 87 7.91 -9.91 9.47
N HIS A 88 7.58 -10.22 8.22
CA HIS A 88 6.31 -9.78 7.66
C HIS A 88 5.14 -10.48 8.34
N VAL A 89 3.98 -9.84 8.33
CA VAL A 89 2.80 -10.29 9.09
C VAL A 89 1.80 -10.95 8.14
N PRO A 90 1.57 -12.27 8.25
CA PRO A 90 0.55 -12.95 7.47
C PRO A 90 -0.85 -12.51 7.91
N VAL A 91 -1.67 -12.06 6.96
CA VAL A 91 -3.05 -11.62 7.19
C VAL A 91 -4.01 -12.62 6.58
N ASP A 92 -4.76 -13.29 7.43
CA ASP A 92 -5.98 -13.97 7.05
C ASP A 92 -7.12 -12.95 7.06
N ARG A 93 -7.76 -12.75 5.91
CA ARG A 93 -8.86 -11.77 5.79
C ARG A 93 -10.14 -12.22 6.50
N GLU A 94 -10.32 -13.51 6.69
CA GLU A 94 -11.47 -14.10 7.39
C GLU A 94 -11.26 -14.07 8.90
N ALA A 95 -10.00 -14.17 9.35
CA ALA A 95 -9.61 -14.17 10.76
C ALA A 95 -8.47 -13.17 11.06
N PRO A 96 -8.67 -11.85 10.87
CA PRO A 96 -7.60 -10.85 10.93
C PRO A 96 -7.03 -10.61 12.34
N ALA A 97 -7.66 -11.15 13.39
CA ALA A 97 -7.26 -10.90 14.78
C ALA A 97 -5.81 -11.36 15.07
N GLY A 98 -5.37 -12.49 14.50
CA GLY A 98 -4.01 -12.98 14.67
C GLY A 98 -2.97 -12.01 14.12
N ALA A 99 -3.19 -11.50 12.91
CA ALA A 99 -2.33 -10.50 12.28
C ALA A 99 -2.29 -9.19 13.08
N TYR A 100 -3.44 -8.77 13.63
CA TYR A 100 -3.54 -7.59 14.48
C TYR A 100 -2.64 -7.71 15.72
N VAL A 101 -2.69 -8.84 16.44
CA VAL A 101 -1.88 -9.08 17.65
C VAL A 101 -0.38 -9.05 17.31
N VAL A 102 0.03 -9.65 16.19
CA VAL A 102 1.43 -9.65 15.74
C VAL A 102 1.87 -8.22 15.38
N ALA A 103 1.09 -7.49 14.60
CA ALA A 103 1.40 -6.10 14.23
C ALA A 103 1.53 -5.19 15.45
N ARG A 104 0.60 -5.33 16.42
CA ARG A 104 0.67 -4.61 17.71
C ARG A 104 1.95 -4.91 18.48
N GLY A 105 2.34 -6.17 18.53
CA GLY A 105 3.59 -6.59 19.17
C GLY A 105 4.83 -5.98 18.52
N LEU A 106 4.86 -5.95 17.19
CA LEU A 106 5.94 -5.31 16.43
C LEU A 106 6.01 -3.80 16.69
N LEU A 107 4.89 -3.11 16.66
CA LEU A 107 4.83 -1.67 16.97
C LEU A 107 5.32 -1.40 18.39
N ARG A 108 4.85 -2.17 19.40
CA ARG A 108 5.31 -2.02 20.78
C ARG A 108 6.80 -2.30 20.97
N SER A 109 7.41 -3.07 20.07
CA SER A 109 8.88 -3.27 20.05
C SER A 109 9.64 -2.21 19.25
N GLY A 110 8.98 -1.12 18.82
CA GLY A 110 9.60 -0.01 18.10
C GLY A 110 9.79 -0.26 16.61
N GLU A 111 9.18 -1.29 16.04
CA GLU A 111 9.31 -1.60 14.61
C GLU A 111 8.46 -0.68 13.73
N ALA A 112 8.84 -0.56 12.45
CA ALA A 112 8.01 0.04 11.43
C ALA A 112 7.09 -1.02 10.81
N VAL A 113 5.78 -0.81 10.86
CA VAL A 113 4.78 -1.70 10.26
C VAL A 113 4.06 -0.97 9.14
N CYS A 114 3.80 -1.65 8.03
CA CYS A 114 2.96 -1.11 6.95
C CYS A 114 1.70 -1.95 6.81
N ALA A 115 0.57 -1.28 6.82
CA ALA A 115 -0.74 -1.84 6.56
C ALA A 115 -1.35 -1.19 5.31
N PHE A 116 -2.15 -1.98 4.58
CA PHE A 116 -3.00 -1.51 3.50
C PHE A 116 -4.44 -1.48 4.02
N PRO A 117 -4.92 -0.33 4.54
CA PRO A 117 -6.21 -0.26 5.24
C PRO A 117 -7.40 -0.55 4.33
N GLU A 118 -7.21 -0.50 3.02
CA GLU A 118 -8.21 -0.84 2.00
C GLU A 118 -8.55 -2.33 1.95
N ALA A 119 -7.73 -3.19 2.55
CA ALA A 119 -7.86 -4.64 2.56
C ALA A 119 -7.95 -5.29 1.15
N GLY A 120 -7.57 -4.58 0.11
CA GLY A 120 -7.54 -5.06 -1.27
C GLY A 120 -7.08 -3.99 -2.24
N ILE A 121 -6.64 -4.41 -3.44
CA ILE A 121 -6.25 -3.51 -4.52
C ILE A 121 -7.52 -2.91 -5.13
N SER A 122 -7.51 -1.61 -5.40
CA SER A 122 -8.65 -0.89 -6.00
C SER A 122 -8.70 -1.10 -7.51
N TYR A 123 -9.82 -1.58 -8.02
CA TYR A 123 -10.06 -1.70 -9.47
C TYR A 123 -10.27 -0.34 -10.15
N SER A 124 -10.76 0.66 -9.42
CA SER A 124 -10.93 2.03 -9.93
C SER A 124 -9.68 2.89 -9.77
N TYR A 125 -8.62 2.37 -9.11
CA TYR A 125 -7.42 3.12 -8.75
C TYR A 125 -7.69 4.40 -7.95
N THR A 126 -8.80 4.40 -7.20
CA THR A 126 -9.11 5.39 -6.18
C THR A 126 -9.05 4.75 -4.81
N VAL A 127 -8.87 5.53 -3.75
CA VAL A 127 -8.86 4.98 -2.39
C VAL A 127 -10.21 4.34 -2.07
N ARG A 128 -10.20 3.11 -1.58
CA ARG A 128 -11.40 2.34 -1.20
C ARG A 128 -11.88 2.69 0.22
N SER A 129 -12.95 2.04 0.65
CA SER A 129 -13.35 2.05 2.06
C SER A 129 -12.25 1.46 2.94
N LEU A 130 -12.01 2.07 4.10
CA LEU A 130 -10.91 1.71 4.97
C LEU A 130 -11.36 0.91 6.19
N MET A 131 -10.52 -0.05 6.60
CA MET A 131 -10.66 -0.77 7.85
C MET A 131 -10.14 0.07 9.01
N ARG A 132 -10.85 0.05 10.16
CA ARG A 132 -10.46 0.76 11.40
C ARG A 132 -9.22 0.19 12.10
N GLY A 133 -8.65 -0.90 11.59
CA GLY A 133 -7.50 -1.56 12.20
C GLY A 133 -6.27 -0.67 12.39
N VAL A 134 -6.02 0.24 11.47
CA VAL A 134 -4.93 1.23 11.56
C VAL A 134 -5.16 2.18 12.76
N ALA A 135 -6.37 2.74 12.88
CA ALA A 135 -6.74 3.61 13.99
C ALA A 135 -6.63 2.89 15.34
N SER A 136 -7.10 1.64 15.40
CA SER A 136 -7.00 0.82 16.62
C SER A 136 -5.55 0.54 17.01
N LEU A 137 -4.70 0.14 16.05
CA LEU A 137 -3.27 -0.09 16.30
C LEU A 137 -2.57 1.18 16.80
N ALA A 138 -2.82 2.32 16.15
CA ALA A 138 -2.25 3.61 16.54
C ALA A 138 -2.63 3.98 17.98
N ARG A 139 -3.92 3.86 18.33
CA ARG A 139 -4.43 4.14 19.69
C ARG A 139 -3.82 3.23 20.75
N GLU A 140 -3.71 1.93 20.48
CA GLU A 140 -3.21 0.97 21.45
C GLU A 140 -1.69 0.98 21.64
N THR A 141 -0.95 1.47 20.65
CA THR A 141 0.52 1.42 20.65
C THR A 141 1.18 2.78 20.77
N GLY A 142 0.44 3.87 20.59
CA GLY A 142 0.99 5.22 20.50
C GLY A 142 1.81 5.46 19.23
N ALA A 143 1.74 4.55 18.26
CA ALA A 143 2.48 4.69 17.01
C ALA A 143 1.96 5.88 16.19
N SER A 144 2.87 6.71 15.70
CA SER A 144 2.55 7.70 14.68
C SER A 144 2.12 7.01 13.39
N VAL A 145 1.05 7.49 12.77
CA VAL A 145 0.59 6.96 11.49
C VAL A 145 1.07 7.87 10.38
N VAL A 146 1.91 7.34 9.49
CA VAL A 146 2.35 8.04 8.29
C VAL A 146 1.47 7.58 7.11
N PRO A 147 0.63 8.46 6.54
CA PRO A 147 -0.13 8.14 5.34
C PRO A 147 0.81 8.02 4.14
N VAL A 148 0.62 6.99 3.33
CA VAL A 148 1.49 6.70 2.18
C VAL A 148 0.64 6.51 0.93
N ALA A 149 0.89 7.31 -0.09
CA ALA A 149 0.31 7.08 -1.42
C ALA A 149 1.36 6.47 -2.35
N VAL A 150 0.93 5.49 -3.14
CA VAL A 150 1.80 4.80 -4.12
C VAL A 150 1.18 4.93 -5.49
N TRP A 151 1.98 5.35 -6.51
CA TRP A 151 1.51 5.42 -7.88
C TRP A 151 2.59 5.02 -8.90
N GLY A 152 2.17 4.31 -9.93
CA GLY A 152 3.05 3.80 -10.99
C GLY A 152 3.18 2.27 -11.03
N PRO A 153 3.19 1.55 -9.88
CA PRO A 153 3.34 0.09 -9.87
C PRO A 153 2.15 -0.65 -10.50
N GLN A 154 0.96 -0.06 -10.55
CA GLN A 154 -0.20 -0.64 -11.22
C GLN A 154 0.04 -0.91 -12.70
N ARG A 155 0.98 -0.19 -13.31
CA ARG A 155 1.43 -0.42 -14.69
C ARG A 155 2.43 -1.59 -14.81
N VAL A 156 2.89 -2.12 -13.68
CA VAL A 156 3.77 -3.29 -13.63
C VAL A 156 2.93 -4.55 -13.42
N TRP A 157 2.09 -4.56 -12.38
CA TRP A 157 1.22 -5.70 -12.11
C TRP A 157 0.13 -5.31 -11.10
N SER A 158 -1.11 -5.35 -11.55
CA SER A 158 -2.26 -5.02 -10.72
C SER A 158 -3.47 -5.87 -11.08
N VAL A 159 -4.55 -5.69 -10.32
CA VAL A 159 -5.87 -6.13 -10.71
C VAL A 159 -6.32 -5.38 -11.97
N GLY A 160 -7.27 -5.93 -12.68
CA GLY A 160 -7.90 -5.31 -13.84
C GLY A 160 -9.10 -6.13 -14.29
N MET A 161 -9.88 -5.59 -15.21
CA MET A 161 -11.00 -6.34 -15.77
C MET A 161 -10.47 -7.62 -16.40
N PRO A 162 -11.02 -8.78 -16.03
CA PRO A 162 -10.65 -10.04 -16.65
C PRO A 162 -10.92 -10.01 -18.15
N ASP A 163 -10.08 -10.70 -18.92
CA ASP A 163 -10.31 -10.86 -20.37
C ASP A 163 -11.55 -11.74 -20.64
N ALA A 164 -11.92 -11.90 -21.92
CA ALA A 164 -13.05 -12.73 -22.35
C ALA A 164 -12.96 -14.20 -21.89
N ARG A 165 -11.80 -14.65 -21.40
CA ARG A 165 -11.55 -16.00 -20.84
C ARG A 165 -11.48 -15.97 -19.30
N GLY A 166 -11.82 -14.86 -18.64
CA GLY A 166 -11.78 -14.70 -17.19
C GLY A 166 -10.38 -14.60 -16.59
N ARG A 167 -9.35 -14.30 -17.39
CA ARG A 167 -7.96 -14.23 -16.91
C ARG A 167 -7.62 -12.81 -16.48
N GLU A 168 -7.01 -12.68 -15.30
CA GLU A 168 -6.48 -11.42 -14.80
C GLU A 168 -5.27 -10.92 -15.61
N PRO A 169 -4.97 -9.60 -15.57
CA PRO A 169 -3.81 -9.02 -16.21
C PRO A 169 -2.50 -9.68 -15.74
N ARG A 170 -1.60 -9.93 -16.71
CA ARG A 170 -0.26 -10.43 -16.42
C ARG A 170 0.70 -9.29 -16.10
N PRO A 171 1.82 -9.56 -15.39
CA PRO A 171 2.86 -8.56 -15.19
C PRO A 171 3.36 -7.98 -16.52
N ASP A 172 3.43 -6.64 -16.58
CA ASP A 172 4.03 -5.88 -17.68
C ASP A 172 5.41 -5.39 -17.25
N LEU A 173 6.45 -6.02 -17.78
CA LEU A 173 7.85 -5.72 -17.49
C LEU A 173 8.46 -4.69 -18.45
N THR A 174 7.63 -3.87 -19.10
CA THR A 174 8.09 -2.75 -19.93
C THR A 174 9.06 -1.87 -19.14
N ARG A 175 10.22 -1.64 -19.72
CA ARG A 175 11.31 -0.90 -19.07
C ARG A 175 10.99 0.59 -18.90
N GLY A 176 11.65 1.20 -17.92
CA GLY A 176 11.61 2.65 -17.72
C GLY A 176 10.38 3.16 -16.95
N ARG A 177 9.63 2.29 -16.29
CA ARG A 177 8.48 2.68 -15.45
C ARG A 177 8.92 3.63 -14.34
N ARG A 178 8.13 4.67 -14.12
CA ARG A 178 8.29 5.60 -13.00
C ARG A 178 7.31 5.24 -11.90
N ILE A 179 7.81 5.22 -10.69
CA ILE A 179 7.04 4.92 -9.49
C ILE A 179 7.30 6.03 -8.49
N ASP A 180 6.24 6.63 -7.99
CA ASP A 180 6.31 7.63 -6.95
C ASP A 180 5.59 7.15 -5.70
N VAL A 181 6.24 7.35 -4.55
CA VAL A 181 5.70 7.04 -3.23
C VAL A 181 5.75 8.33 -2.42
N SER A 182 4.59 8.79 -1.95
CA SER A 182 4.47 9.98 -1.11
C SER A 182 4.21 9.57 0.34
N PHE A 183 5.03 10.08 1.25
CA PHE A 183 4.84 9.94 2.70
C PHE A 183 4.33 11.29 3.23
N GLY A 184 3.11 11.33 3.72
CA GLY A 184 2.52 12.53 4.30
C GLY A 184 2.97 12.78 5.73
N PRO A 185 2.66 13.96 6.28
CA PRO A 185 2.91 14.26 7.68
C PRO A 185 2.25 13.22 8.60
N PRO A 186 2.92 12.84 9.70
CA PRO A 186 2.37 11.89 10.65
C PRO A 186 1.03 12.35 11.24
N LEU A 187 0.07 11.44 11.28
CA LEU A 187 -1.22 11.62 11.92
C LEU A 187 -1.21 10.96 13.30
N SER A 188 -1.61 11.71 14.32
CA SER A 188 -1.89 11.18 15.64
C SER A 188 -3.38 10.95 15.84
N ILE A 189 -3.72 10.06 16.77
CA ILE A 189 -5.08 9.88 17.25
C ILE A 189 -5.20 10.53 18.62
N ALA A 190 -6.17 11.44 18.79
CA ALA A 190 -6.38 12.10 20.06
C ALA A 190 -7.04 11.15 21.07
N PRO A 191 -6.80 11.35 22.39
CA PRO A 191 -7.55 10.64 23.42
C PRO A 191 -9.06 10.85 23.26
N GLY A 192 -9.82 9.74 23.17
CA GLY A 192 -11.27 9.80 22.99
C GLY A 192 -11.77 10.05 21.56
N GLU A 193 -10.88 10.31 20.59
CA GLU A 193 -11.29 10.46 19.20
C GLU A 193 -11.98 9.18 18.68
N ASP A 194 -13.11 9.32 17.99
CA ASP A 194 -13.79 8.18 17.39
C ASP A 194 -12.95 7.54 16.28
N LEU A 195 -12.83 6.22 16.30
CA LEU A 195 -11.99 5.51 15.34
C LEU A 195 -12.54 5.59 13.90
N ALA A 196 -13.85 5.71 13.72
CA ALA A 196 -14.45 5.85 12.41
C ALA A 196 -14.18 7.25 11.84
N ASP A 197 -14.29 8.29 12.66
CA ASP A 197 -13.99 9.67 12.24
C ASP A 197 -12.52 9.85 11.91
N TRP A 198 -11.64 9.29 12.73
CA TRP A 198 -10.22 9.29 12.44
C TRP A 198 -9.91 8.52 11.14
N THR A 199 -10.58 7.38 10.92
CA THR A 199 -10.39 6.58 9.69
C THR A 199 -10.88 7.34 8.45
N ARG A 200 -11.97 8.13 8.55
CA ARG A 200 -12.41 9.00 7.45
C ARG A 200 -11.36 10.05 7.13
N ARG A 201 -10.84 10.73 8.16
CA ARG A 201 -9.75 11.70 8.00
C ARG A 201 -8.52 11.10 7.32
N LEU A 202 -8.13 9.88 7.70
CA LEU A 202 -7.05 9.15 7.00
C LEU A 202 -7.42 8.92 5.53
N GLY A 203 -8.65 8.52 5.23
CA GLY A 203 -9.13 8.29 3.86
C GLY A 203 -9.07 9.56 2.99
N GLU A 204 -9.45 10.69 3.54
CA GLU A 204 -9.36 12.00 2.87
C GLU A 204 -7.90 12.35 2.54
N VAL A 205 -7.01 12.21 3.53
CA VAL A 205 -5.57 12.47 3.33
C VAL A 205 -4.98 11.55 2.25
N LEU A 206 -5.26 10.25 2.31
CA LEU A 206 -4.78 9.29 1.32
C LEU A 206 -5.31 9.59 -0.09
N THR A 207 -6.58 10.05 -0.19
CA THR A 207 -7.18 10.41 -1.46
C THR A 207 -6.47 11.60 -2.08
N VAL A 208 -6.26 12.66 -1.31
CA VAL A 208 -5.53 13.86 -1.78
C VAL A 208 -4.12 13.48 -2.24
N GLN A 209 -3.37 12.77 -1.42
CA GLN A 209 -2.00 12.34 -1.75
C GLN A 209 -1.94 11.47 -3.02
N LEU A 210 -2.87 10.51 -3.15
CA LEU A 210 -2.91 9.63 -4.33
C LEU A 210 -3.22 10.43 -5.59
N GLU A 211 -4.20 11.34 -5.56
CA GLU A 211 -4.56 12.16 -6.70
C GLU A 211 -3.45 13.16 -7.07
N GLU A 212 -2.71 13.68 -6.11
CA GLU A 212 -1.53 14.51 -6.38
C GLU A 212 -0.50 13.73 -7.21
N LEU A 213 -0.20 12.48 -6.84
CA LEU A 213 0.70 11.62 -7.61
C LEU A 213 0.15 11.32 -9.01
N GLN A 214 -1.14 11.00 -9.10
CA GLN A 214 -1.81 10.70 -10.37
C GLN A 214 -1.77 11.88 -11.34
N ARG A 215 -1.90 13.11 -10.84
CA ARG A 215 -1.86 14.33 -11.64
C ARG A 215 -0.46 14.78 -12.07
N LEU A 216 0.60 14.16 -11.58
CA LEU A 216 1.96 14.47 -12.05
C LEU A 216 2.09 14.25 -13.56
N PRO A 217 2.69 15.17 -14.33
CA PRO A 217 2.79 15.06 -15.80
C PRO A 217 3.35 13.73 -16.28
N ARG A 218 4.30 13.15 -15.53
CA ARG A 218 4.95 11.87 -15.85
C ARG A 218 4.04 10.64 -15.69
N HIS A 219 2.90 10.80 -15.03
CA HIS A 219 1.91 9.76 -14.79
C HIS A 219 0.65 9.88 -15.61
N ARG A 220 0.44 11.02 -16.26
CA ARG A 220 -0.74 11.22 -17.11
C ARG A 220 -0.66 10.36 -18.37
N PRO A 221 -1.79 9.84 -18.85
CA PRO A 221 -1.87 9.24 -20.16
C PRO A 221 -1.47 10.24 -21.25
N ARG A 222 -0.93 9.73 -22.34
CA ARG A 222 -0.69 10.56 -23.53
C ARG A 222 -2.02 10.93 -24.19
N PRO A 223 -2.11 12.03 -24.91
CA PRO A 223 -3.30 12.34 -25.68
C PRO A 223 -3.70 11.18 -26.59
N GLY A 224 -4.95 10.70 -26.48
CA GLY A 224 -5.48 9.56 -27.23
C GLY A 224 -5.02 8.17 -26.75
N GLU A 225 -4.24 8.06 -25.68
CA GLU A 225 -3.85 6.76 -25.11
C GLU A 225 -5.04 6.11 -24.40
N HIS A 226 -5.33 4.83 -24.76
CA HIS A 226 -6.24 4.03 -23.95
C HIS A 226 -5.55 3.62 -22.66
N ALA A 227 -5.99 4.17 -21.52
CA ALA A 227 -5.33 4.05 -20.21
C ALA A 227 -6.23 3.36 -19.16
N PRO A 228 -6.43 2.04 -19.22
CA PRO A 228 -7.23 1.31 -18.24
C PRO A 228 -6.57 1.26 -16.86
N TRP A 229 -5.35 1.70 -16.76
CA TRP A 229 -4.54 1.82 -15.55
C TRP A 229 -4.64 3.20 -14.87
N TYR A 230 -5.47 4.12 -15.42
CA TYR A 230 -5.60 5.49 -14.93
C TYR A 230 -7.06 5.78 -14.58
N PRO A 231 -7.34 6.48 -13.44
CA PRO A 231 -8.71 6.67 -12.95
C PRO A 231 -9.62 7.36 -13.94
N ALA A 232 -10.87 6.92 -14.04
CA ALA A 232 -11.87 7.48 -14.95
C ALA A 232 -12.13 8.97 -14.67
N HIS A 233 -12.26 9.38 -13.41
CA HIS A 233 -12.52 10.79 -13.05
C HIS A 233 -11.35 11.74 -13.35
N LEU A 234 -10.18 11.22 -13.66
CA LEU A 234 -9.02 12.00 -14.13
C LEU A 234 -8.78 11.87 -15.63
N GLY A 235 -9.74 11.32 -16.37
CA GLY A 235 -9.66 11.15 -17.81
C GLY A 235 -9.03 9.82 -18.27
N GLY A 236 -8.95 8.84 -17.39
CA GLY A 236 -8.52 7.48 -17.73
C GLY A 236 -9.66 6.56 -18.16
N HIS A 237 -9.34 5.29 -18.30
CA HIS A 237 -10.28 4.23 -18.72
C HIS A 237 -10.37 3.09 -17.70
N ALA A 238 -9.92 3.30 -16.46
CA ALA A 238 -10.20 2.39 -15.38
C ALA A 238 -11.72 2.41 -15.08
N PRO A 239 -12.29 1.34 -14.52
CA PRO A 239 -13.65 1.36 -14.04
C PRO A 239 -13.88 2.50 -13.05
N THR A 240 -15.05 3.14 -13.11
CA THR A 240 -15.50 4.04 -12.05
C THR A 240 -15.68 3.27 -10.75
N ARG A 241 -15.77 3.96 -9.61
CA ARG A 241 -16.07 3.30 -8.32
C ARG A 241 -17.37 2.50 -8.37
N THR A 242 -18.38 3.02 -9.05
CA THR A 242 -19.67 2.34 -9.20
C THR A 242 -19.52 1.06 -10.01
N GLU A 243 -18.83 1.11 -11.14
CA GLU A 243 -18.57 -0.06 -11.97
C GLU A 243 -17.68 -1.08 -11.25
N ALA A 244 -16.69 -0.65 -10.50
CA ALA A 244 -15.80 -1.49 -9.72
C ALA A 244 -16.45 -2.10 -8.46
N ALA A 245 -17.59 -1.60 -8.01
CA ALA A 245 -18.19 -1.96 -6.72
C ALA A 245 -18.44 -3.45 -6.53
N HIS A 246 -18.76 -4.18 -7.60
CA HIS A 246 -18.98 -5.62 -7.57
C HIS A 246 -17.68 -6.44 -7.52
N LEU A 247 -16.54 -5.85 -7.93
CA LEU A 247 -15.20 -6.44 -7.91
C LEU A 247 -14.47 -6.08 -6.60
N ASP A 248 -14.73 -4.88 -6.10
CA ASP A 248 -14.16 -4.37 -4.86
C ASP A 248 -14.88 -4.96 -3.64
N VAL A 249 -14.67 -6.24 -3.37
CA VAL A 249 -15.23 -6.89 -2.18
C VAL A 249 -14.71 -6.19 -0.93
N VAL A 250 -15.60 -5.44 -0.28
CA VAL A 250 -15.28 -4.63 0.90
C VAL A 250 -15.81 -5.32 2.16
N PRO A 251 -14.97 -5.56 3.18
CA PRO A 251 -15.43 -6.13 4.44
C PRO A 251 -16.53 -5.28 5.08
N ARG A 252 -17.52 -5.92 5.74
CA ARG A 252 -18.67 -5.23 6.36
C ARG A 252 -18.28 -4.18 7.40
N ALA A 253 -17.13 -4.37 8.06
CA ALA A 253 -16.62 -3.46 9.08
C ALA A 253 -15.85 -2.25 8.52
N ALA A 254 -15.71 -2.11 7.20
CA ALA A 254 -15.02 -0.99 6.58
C ALA A 254 -15.86 0.30 6.68
N ILE A 255 -15.18 1.42 6.84
CA ILE A 255 -15.81 2.75 6.86
C ILE A 255 -16.17 3.15 5.43
N ARG A 256 -17.44 3.48 5.22
CA ARG A 256 -18.05 3.90 3.95
C ARG A 256 -19.00 5.07 4.15
N PRO A 257 -19.16 5.93 3.14
CA PRO A 257 -18.08 6.45 2.29
C PRO A 257 -17.18 7.29 3.16
N THR A 258 -15.91 7.33 2.89
CA THR A 258 -14.95 8.09 3.70
C THR A 258 -14.56 9.42 3.06
N TRP A 259 -14.92 9.61 1.81
CA TRP A 259 -14.62 10.80 0.99
C TRP A 259 -15.71 10.93 -0.07
N GLY A 260 -15.85 12.13 -0.62
CA GLY A 260 -16.93 12.50 -1.51
C GLY A 260 -17.13 11.60 -2.73
N PRO A 261 -18.22 11.81 -3.48
CA PRO A 261 -18.48 11.06 -4.69
C PRO A 261 -17.36 11.27 -5.72
N CYS A 262 -17.13 10.24 -6.50
CA CYS A 262 -16.25 10.31 -7.67
C CYS A 262 -16.96 11.02 -8.81
#